data_67bf9474b65f43d9749716eb176b4422
#
_entry.id   67bf9474b65f43d9749716eb176b4422
#
_cell.length_a   1.000
_cell.length_b   1.000
_cell.length_c   1.000
_cell.angle_alpha   90.00
_cell.angle_beta   90.00
_cell.angle_gamma   90.00
#
_symmetry.space_group_name_H-M   'P 1'
#
loop_
_entity.id
_entity.type
_entity.pdbx_description
1 polymer ?
#
loop_
_entity_poly.entity_id
_entity_poly.type
_entity_poly.pdbx_seq_one_letter_code
_entity_poly.pdbx_strand_id
1 'polypeptide(L)'
;MTALDVDVLIIGSGLSGIDMACRMTQSVPDHTFAILEARPASGGTWDLFRYPGIRSDSDMYTLAFPFRPWTNPKSIADGPAILSYLRETATAYGIDDRIHYGHKVIAADWSSEAQCWTVTADTADGAVEHTARFLYLATGYYDYDRGHVVDFPGQDDFAGTIVHPQFWPDDLDVQGKRIVVIGSGATAVTLVPALVTEGATHVTMLQRSPTFMISLPGADPVAKAAFAVLPDRAAHR
;
A
#
# COMPACT_ATOMS: atom_id res chain seq x y z
N MET A 1 -16.04 16.38 14.26
CA MET A 1 -16.37 15.62 13.02
C MET A 1 -17.73 14.96 13.16
N THR A 2 -18.45 14.68 12.05
CA THR A 2 -19.82 14.15 12.10
C THR A 2 -19.79 12.62 12.11
N ALA A 3 -20.58 11.99 12.99
CA ALA A 3 -20.79 10.55 12.98
C ALA A 3 -21.41 10.09 11.64
N LEU A 4 -20.98 8.93 11.16
CA LEU A 4 -21.49 8.31 9.95
C LEU A 4 -22.47 7.19 10.32
N ASP A 5 -23.53 7.05 9.52
CA ASP A 5 -24.42 5.91 9.53
C ASP A 5 -24.58 5.42 8.09
N VAL A 6 -24.00 4.25 7.79
CA VAL A 6 -23.90 3.74 6.42
C VAL A 6 -24.21 2.24 6.35
N ASP A 7 -24.51 1.73 5.16
CA ASP A 7 -24.67 0.28 4.98
C ASP A 7 -23.34 -0.47 5.13
N VAL A 8 -22.26 0.08 4.56
CA VAL A 8 -20.93 -0.55 4.61
C VAL A 8 -19.88 0.46 5.06
N LEU A 9 -19.15 0.12 6.11
CA LEU A 9 -17.98 0.87 6.55
C LEU A 9 -16.71 0.10 6.18
N ILE A 10 -15.82 0.75 5.43
CA ILE A 10 -14.56 0.18 4.96
C ILE A 10 -13.43 0.77 5.80
N ILE A 11 -12.56 -0.06 6.36
CA ILE A 11 -11.45 0.38 7.19
C ILE A 11 -10.13 0.25 6.42
N GLY A 12 -9.59 1.41 6.04
CA GLY A 12 -8.37 1.56 5.25
C GLY A 12 -8.62 1.90 3.78
N SER A 13 -7.88 2.88 3.26
CA SER A 13 -7.92 3.36 1.87
C SER A 13 -6.71 2.90 1.05
N GLY A 14 -6.17 1.74 1.37
CA GLY A 14 -5.19 1.04 0.55
C GLY A 14 -5.84 0.35 -0.67
N LEU A 15 -5.07 -0.51 -1.34
CA LEU A 15 -5.52 -1.25 -2.53
C LEU A 15 -6.87 -1.94 -2.31
N SER A 16 -7.02 -2.70 -1.20
CA SER A 16 -8.24 -3.47 -0.92
C SER A 16 -9.45 -2.58 -0.61
N GLY A 17 -9.25 -1.45 0.08
CA GLY A 17 -10.34 -0.52 0.39
C GLY A 17 -10.84 0.20 -0.86
N ILE A 18 -9.93 0.62 -1.74
CA ILE A 18 -10.27 1.23 -3.03
C ILE A 18 -10.99 0.21 -3.93
N ASP A 19 -10.49 -1.05 -4.01
CA ASP A 19 -11.18 -2.12 -4.78
C ASP A 19 -12.61 -2.31 -4.29
N MET A 20 -12.80 -2.47 -2.98
CA MET A 20 -14.13 -2.67 -2.39
C MET A 20 -15.06 -1.50 -2.69
N ALA A 21 -14.60 -0.27 -2.51
CA ALA A 21 -15.39 0.93 -2.78
C ALA A 21 -15.81 1.04 -4.26
N CYS A 22 -14.89 0.75 -5.19
CA CYS A 22 -15.20 0.71 -6.62
C CYS A 22 -16.25 -0.37 -6.94
N ARG A 23 -16.13 -1.55 -6.33
CA ARG A 23 -17.13 -2.63 -6.51
C ARG A 23 -18.49 -2.27 -5.93
N MET A 24 -18.54 -1.59 -4.77
CA MET A 24 -19.78 -1.05 -4.21
C MET A 24 -20.47 -0.13 -5.22
N THR A 25 -19.72 0.84 -5.77
CA THR A 25 -20.25 1.79 -6.75
C THR A 25 -20.80 1.09 -8.01
N GLN A 26 -20.18 0.00 -8.45
CA GLN A 26 -20.59 -0.71 -9.66
C GLN A 26 -21.71 -1.72 -9.45
N SER A 27 -21.66 -2.45 -8.34
CA SER A 27 -22.50 -3.65 -8.16
C SER A 27 -23.70 -3.42 -7.27
N VAL A 28 -23.61 -2.47 -6.34
CA VAL A 28 -24.67 -2.16 -5.36
C VAL A 28 -24.80 -0.64 -5.13
N PRO A 29 -25.07 0.13 -6.20
CA PRO A 29 -25.03 1.60 -6.17
C PRO A 29 -26.03 2.24 -5.20
N ASP A 30 -27.10 1.51 -4.84
CA ASP A 30 -28.14 1.98 -3.93
C ASP A 30 -27.73 1.87 -2.44
N HIS A 31 -26.59 1.24 -2.14
CA HIS A 31 -26.08 1.11 -0.78
C HIS A 31 -25.06 2.23 -0.47
N THR A 32 -25.21 2.78 0.73
CA THR A 32 -24.30 3.79 1.24
C THR A 32 -23.01 3.16 1.78
N PHE A 33 -21.89 3.82 1.55
CA PHE A 33 -20.61 3.40 2.14
C PHE A 33 -19.70 4.58 2.43
N ALA A 34 -18.78 4.38 3.35
CA ALA A 34 -17.67 5.28 3.65
C ALA A 34 -16.40 4.51 3.91
N ILE A 35 -15.26 5.17 3.77
CA ILE A 35 -13.94 4.63 4.07
C ILE A 35 -13.34 5.43 5.22
N LEU A 36 -12.91 4.78 6.29
CA LEU A 36 -12.11 5.40 7.34
C LEU A 36 -10.62 5.09 7.09
N GLU A 37 -9.82 6.14 7.04
CA GLU A 37 -8.37 6.04 6.83
C GLU A 37 -7.65 6.75 7.98
N ALA A 38 -6.74 6.04 8.64
CA ALA A 38 -5.97 6.59 9.78
C ALA A 38 -4.98 7.68 9.34
N ARG A 39 -4.44 7.58 8.13
CA ARG A 39 -3.42 8.46 7.58
C ARG A 39 -4.06 9.65 6.85
N PRO A 40 -3.26 10.71 6.54
CA PRO A 40 -3.74 11.87 5.80
C PRO A 40 -3.85 11.65 4.28
N ALA A 41 -3.53 10.44 3.80
CA ALA A 41 -3.50 10.13 2.37
C ALA A 41 -3.90 8.68 2.09
N SER A 42 -4.54 8.44 0.95
CA SER A 42 -4.85 7.13 0.42
C SER A 42 -3.64 6.47 -0.25
N GLY A 43 -3.71 5.14 -0.44
CA GLY A 43 -2.68 4.35 -1.12
C GLY A 43 -2.05 3.26 -0.23
N GLY A 44 -2.31 3.28 1.08
CA GLY A 44 -1.84 2.25 2.02
C GLY A 44 -0.34 2.05 1.96
N THR A 45 0.10 0.81 1.76
CA THR A 45 1.51 0.43 1.65
C THR A 45 2.29 1.26 0.61
N TRP A 46 1.66 1.57 -0.53
CA TRP A 46 2.31 2.29 -1.62
C TRP A 46 2.51 3.78 -1.35
N ASP A 47 1.76 4.36 -0.41
CA ASP A 47 1.99 5.71 0.10
C ASP A 47 2.93 5.71 1.32
N LEU A 48 2.93 4.64 2.13
CA LEU A 48 3.76 4.54 3.33
C LEU A 48 5.23 4.33 3.00
N PHE A 49 5.53 3.34 2.15
CA PHE A 49 6.90 2.97 1.83
C PHE A 49 7.46 3.86 0.72
N ARG A 50 8.57 4.52 1.00
CA ARG A 50 9.23 5.48 0.08
C ARG A 50 10.71 5.19 -0.12
N TYR A 51 11.18 4.04 0.34
CA TYR A 51 12.59 3.68 0.19
C TYR A 51 12.97 3.54 -1.29
N PRO A 52 14.22 3.82 -1.66
CA PRO A 52 14.73 3.70 -3.02
C PRO A 52 14.49 2.33 -3.64
N GLY A 53 13.99 2.30 -4.86
CA GLY A 53 13.76 1.06 -5.59
C GLY A 53 12.49 0.30 -5.23
N ILE A 54 11.60 0.86 -4.39
CA ILE A 54 10.30 0.23 -4.11
C ILE A 54 9.52 -0.02 -5.42
N ARG A 55 9.07 -1.26 -5.59
CA ARG A 55 8.34 -1.72 -6.77
C ARG A 55 7.48 -2.94 -6.45
N SER A 56 6.61 -3.32 -7.39
CA SER A 56 5.92 -4.61 -7.33
C SER A 56 6.91 -5.78 -7.54
N ASP A 57 6.64 -6.91 -6.90
CA ASP A 57 7.35 -8.18 -7.12
C ASP A 57 6.71 -9.02 -8.23
N SER A 58 5.47 -8.68 -8.59
CA SER A 58 4.67 -9.36 -9.61
C SER A 58 4.26 -8.37 -10.68
N ASP A 59 3.85 -8.90 -11.84
CA ASP A 59 3.42 -8.06 -12.95
C ASP A 59 2.07 -7.37 -12.67
N MET A 60 1.95 -6.14 -13.09
CA MET A 60 0.76 -5.32 -12.89
C MET A 60 -0.41 -5.70 -13.80
N TYR A 61 -0.18 -6.42 -14.89
CA TYR A 61 -1.28 -6.90 -15.74
C TYR A 61 -2.12 -7.94 -15.01
N THR A 62 -1.50 -8.72 -14.11
CA THR A 62 -2.19 -9.67 -13.23
C THR A 62 -2.73 -9.01 -11.96
N LEU A 63 -1.99 -8.04 -11.38
CA LEU A 63 -2.31 -7.43 -10.09
C LEU A 63 -3.28 -6.25 -10.17
N ALA A 64 -3.45 -5.64 -11.35
CA ALA A 64 -4.36 -4.52 -11.52
C ALA A 64 -5.84 -4.96 -11.34
N PHE A 65 -6.68 -4.00 -11.05
CA PHE A 65 -8.11 -4.26 -10.91
C PHE A 65 -8.72 -4.73 -12.24
N PRO A 66 -9.51 -5.82 -12.26
CA PRO A 66 -10.13 -6.32 -13.49
C PRO A 66 -11.04 -5.31 -14.19
N PHE A 67 -11.58 -4.36 -13.45
CA PHE A 67 -12.44 -3.30 -13.98
C PHE A 67 -11.66 -2.07 -14.47
N ARG A 68 -10.36 -1.97 -14.11
CA ARG A 68 -9.43 -0.93 -14.57
C ARG A 68 -8.07 -1.57 -14.88
N PRO A 69 -7.88 -2.16 -16.06
CA PRO A 69 -6.63 -2.81 -16.46
C PRO A 69 -5.43 -1.87 -16.41
N TRP A 70 -4.26 -2.44 -16.10
CA TRP A 70 -2.98 -1.74 -16.19
C TRP A 70 -2.59 -1.53 -17.65
N THR A 71 -2.38 -0.28 -18.06
CA THR A 71 -2.06 0.08 -19.44
C THR A 71 -0.63 0.57 -19.66
N ASN A 72 0.15 0.72 -18.57
CA ASN A 72 1.55 1.12 -18.66
C ASN A 72 2.38 -0.04 -19.25
N PRO A 73 3.31 0.22 -20.20
CA PRO A 73 4.12 -0.83 -20.82
C PRO A 73 5.09 -1.53 -19.87
N LYS A 74 5.34 -0.95 -18.69
CA LYS A 74 6.18 -1.52 -17.63
C LYS A 74 5.36 -2.47 -16.78
N SER A 75 5.59 -3.77 -16.90
CA SER A 75 4.84 -4.81 -16.16
C SER A 75 5.19 -4.83 -14.68
N ILE A 76 6.48 -4.72 -14.34
CA ILE A 76 6.94 -4.58 -12.96
C ILE A 76 7.00 -3.09 -12.65
N ALA A 77 5.98 -2.58 -11.96
CA ALA A 77 5.82 -1.16 -11.72
C ALA A 77 6.56 -0.70 -10.46
N ASP A 78 7.10 0.52 -10.50
CA ASP A 78 7.61 1.20 -9.31
C ASP A 78 6.48 1.69 -8.39
N GLY A 79 6.81 1.90 -7.12
CA GLY A 79 5.86 2.32 -6.10
C GLY A 79 5.05 3.56 -6.47
N PRO A 80 5.68 4.65 -6.94
CA PRO A 80 4.97 5.85 -7.38
C PRO A 80 3.95 5.60 -8.49
N ALA A 81 4.26 4.74 -9.46
CA ALA A 81 3.33 4.41 -10.54
C ALA A 81 2.11 3.61 -10.03
N ILE A 82 2.32 2.72 -9.08
CA ILE A 82 1.22 1.98 -8.44
C ILE A 82 0.36 2.92 -7.59
N LEU A 83 0.98 3.81 -6.84
CA LEU A 83 0.26 4.81 -6.05
C LEU A 83 -0.60 5.72 -6.93
N SER A 84 -0.05 6.21 -8.05
CA SER A 84 -0.81 7.00 -9.03
C SER A 84 -2.00 6.23 -9.57
N TYR A 85 -1.80 4.97 -9.98
CA TYR A 85 -2.85 4.08 -10.46
C TYR A 85 -3.99 3.91 -9.44
N LEU A 86 -3.68 3.73 -8.15
CA LEU A 86 -4.68 3.60 -7.08
C LEU A 86 -5.47 4.90 -6.90
N ARG A 87 -4.79 6.04 -6.82
CA ARG A 87 -5.43 7.35 -6.65
C ARG A 87 -6.27 7.75 -7.85
N GLU A 88 -5.75 7.58 -9.04
CA GLU A 88 -6.51 7.80 -10.28
C GLU A 88 -7.74 6.88 -10.37
N THR A 89 -7.64 5.65 -9.84
CA THR A 89 -8.79 4.74 -9.77
C THR A 89 -9.84 5.29 -8.81
N ALA A 90 -9.45 5.71 -7.61
CA ALA A 90 -10.36 6.32 -6.66
C ALA A 90 -11.09 7.53 -7.25
N THR A 91 -10.36 8.42 -7.90
CA THR A 91 -10.94 9.60 -8.57
C THR A 91 -11.88 9.23 -9.71
N ALA A 92 -11.48 8.29 -10.58
CA ALA A 92 -12.30 7.86 -11.72
C ALA A 92 -13.64 7.22 -11.33
N TYR A 93 -13.71 6.66 -10.13
CA TYR A 93 -14.92 6.04 -9.57
C TYR A 93 -15.66 6.91 -8.55
N GLY A 94 -15.23 8.17 -8.34
CA GLY A 94 -15.85 9.11 -7.39
C GLY A 94 -15.73 8.65 -5.93
N ILE A 95 -14.62 8.00 -5.58
CA ILE A 95 -14.39 7.47 -4.23
C ILE A 95 -13.78 8.51 -3.30
N ASP A 96 -13.08 9.51 -3.83
CA ASP A 96 -12.31 10.48 -3.05
C ASP A 96 -13.14 11.16 -1.95
N ASP A 97 -14.37 11.59 -2.28
CA ASP A 97 -15.27 12.26 -1.35
C ASP A 97 -15.86 11.34 -0.26
N ARG A 98 -15.61 10.03 -0.36
CA ARG A 98 -16.07 9.01 0.59
C ARG A 98 -14.97 8.55 1.55
N ILE A 99 -13.73 9.07 1.40
CA ILE A 99 -12.60 8.75 2.26
C ILE A 99 -12.51 9.81 3.37
N HIS A 100 -12.68 9.34 4.60
CA HIS A 100 -12.51 10.15 5.80
C HIS A 100 -11.13 9.91 6.37
N TYR A 101 -10.23 10.85 6.14
CA TYR A 101 -8.84 10.80 6.61
C TYR A 101 -8.71 11.18 8.08
N GLY A 102 -7.63 10.74 8.75
CA GLY A 102 -7.38 11.00 10.16
C GLY A 102 -8.34 10.30 11.11
N HIS A 103 -8.95 9.20 10.66
CA HIS A 103 -9.86 8.36 11.46
C HIS A 103 -9.18 7.02 11.76
N LYS A 104 -8.45 6.94 12.87
CA LYS A 104 -7.80 5.70 13.31
C LYS A 104 -8.81 4.85 14.08
N VAL A 105 -9.30 3.80 13.46
CA VAL A 105 -10.23 2.86 14.13
C VAL A 105 -9.51 2.15 15.26
N ILE A 106 -10.10 2.22 16.46
CA ILE A 106 -9.55 1.66 17.70
C ILE A 106 -10.44 0.58 18.32
N ALA A 107 -11.72 0.55 17.97
CA ALA A 107 -12.66 -0.49 18.41
C ALA A 107 -13.77 -0.70 17.36
N ALA A 108 -14.34 -1.90 17.36
CA ALA A 108 -15.52 -2.24 16.58
C ALA A 108 -16.35 -3.29 17.33
N ASP A 109 -17.57 -2.96 17.68
CA ASP A 109 -18.47 -3.77 18.48
C ASP A 109 -19.74 -4.10 17.71
N TRP A 110 -20.12 -5.37 17.68
CA TRP A 110 -21.34 -5.85 17.03
C TRP A 110 -22.50 -5.94 18.02
N SER A 111 -23.65 -5.37 17.68
CA SER A 111 -24.90 -5.53 18.39
C SER A 111 -25.86 -6.43 17.60
N SER A 112 -26.15 -7.61 18.11
CA SER A 112 -27.14 -8.53 17.49
C SER A 112 -28.58 -8.03 17.66
N GLU A 113 -28.86 -7.21 18.68
CA GLU A 113 -30.16 -6.60 18.87
C GLU A 113 -30.40 -5.48 17.85
N ALA A 114 -29.42 -4.57 17.69
CA ALA A 114 -29.47 -3.47 16.71
C ALA A 114 -29.12 -3.90 15.29
N GLN A 115 -28.54 -5.09 15.11
CA GLN A 115 -28.04 -5.64 13.84
C GLN A 115 -27.08 -4.67 13.12
N CYS A 116 -26.19 -4.04 13.88
CA CYS A 116 -25.20 -3.11 13.36
C CYS A 116 -23.89 -3.16 14.14
N TRP A 117 -22.83 -2.67 13.50
CA TRP A 117 -21.55 -2.38 14.08
C TRP A 117 -21.54 -0.97 14.64
N THR A 118 -20.98 -0.79 15.82
CA THR A 118 -20.51 0.50 16.33
C THR A 118 -18.99 0.51 16.22
N VAL A 119 -18.46 1.45 15.43
CA VAL A 119 -17.01 1.56 15.15
C VAL A 119 -16.50 2.86 15.74
N THR A 120 -15.57 2.76 16.67
CA THR A 120 -14.93 3.92 17.31
C THR A 120 -13.64 4.25 16.58
N ALA A 121 -13.53 5.48 16.11
CA ALA A 121 -12.30 6.02 15.51
C ALA A 121 -11.76 7.17 16.36
N ASP A 122 -10.45 7.15 16.60
CA ASP A 122 -9.71 8.26 17.20
C ASP A 122 -9.36 9.28 16.11
N THR A 123 -9.62 10.57 16.40
CA THR A 123 -9.39 11.68 15.47
C THR A 123 -8.70 12.84 16.19
N ALA A 124 -8.23 13.83 15.44
CA ALA A 124 -7.64 15.04 16.03
C ALA A 124 -8.59 15.81 16.97
N ASP A 125 -9.92 15.66 16.78
CA ASP A 125 -10.95 16.32 17.59
C ASP A 125 -11.48 15.41 18.72
N GLY A 126 -10.90 14.21 18.90
CA GLY A 126 -11.32 13.20 19.87
C GLY A 126 -11.96 11.97 19.20
N ALA A 127 -12.45 11.05 20.02
CA ALA A 127 -13.08 9.83 19.55
C ALA A 127 -14.47 10.11 18.93
N VAL A 128 -14.73 9.47 17.80
CA VAL A 128 -16.01 9.53 17.08
C VAL A 128 -16.54 8.13 16.85
N GLU A 129 -17.81 7.90 17.11
CA GLU A 129 -18.49 6.64 16.83
C GLU A 129 -19.24 6.71 15.51
N HIS A 130 -19.09 5.67 14.70
CA HIS A 130 -19.77 5.46 13.41
C HIS A 130 -20.59 4.17 13.49
N THR A 131 -21.70 4.11 12.77
CA THR A 131 -22.53 2.90 12.69
C THR A 131 -22.56 2.35 11.27
N ALA A 132 -22.57 1.01 11.16
CA ALA A 132 -22.67 0.35 9.86
C ALA A 132 -23.32 -1.04 9.99
N ARG A 133 -24.04 -1.46 8.94
CA ARG A 133 -24.60 -2.82 8.86
C ARG A 133 -23.53 -3.86 8.54
N PHE A 134 -22.54 -3.47 7.73
CA PHE A 134 -21.42 -4.32 7.33
C PHE A 134 -20.11 -3.59 7.58
N LEU A 135 -19.12 -4.34 8.08
CA LEU A 135 -17.76 -3.88 8.30
C LEU A 135 -16.81 -4.62 7.37
N TYR A 136 -16.05 -3.87 6.55
CA TYR A 136 -15.04 -4.43 5.67
C TYR A 136 -13.64 -4.01 6.13
N LEU A 137 -12.82 -4.98 6.55
CA LEU A 137 -11.47 -4.74 7.06
C LEU A 137 -10.46 -4.77 5.91
N ALA A 138 -9.96 -3.60 5.53
CA ALA A 138 -8.94 -3.38 4.51
C ALA A 138 -7.64 -2.82 5.12
N THR A 139 -7.33 -3.19 6.36
CA THR A 139 -6.26 -2.62 7.19
C THR A 139 -4.85 -3.02 6.76
N GLY A 140 -4.72 -3.98 5.86
CA GLY A 140 -3.42 -4.54 5.49
C GLY A 140 -2.82 -5.40 6.61
N TYR A 141 -1.50 -5.64 6.53
CA TYR A 141 -0.78 -6.49 7.49
C TYR A 141 0.45 -5.80 8.10
N TYR A 142 0.75 -4.57 7.72
CA TYR A 142 1.81 -3.78 8.34
C TYR A 142 1.28 -2.99 9.54
N ASP A 143 2.08 -2.95 10.60
CA ASP A 143 1.90 -1.96 11.65
C ASP A 143 2.46 -0.61 11.14
N TYR A 144 1.59 0.39 10.96
CA TYR A 144 1.99 1.68 10.39
C TYR A 144 2.66 2.60 11.41
N ASP A 145 2.53 2.31 12.70
CA ASP A 145 3.14 3.10 13.76
C ASP A 145 4.59 2.68 14.03
N ARG A 146 4.93 1.41 13.74
CA ARG A 146 6.28 0.88 13.95
C ARG A 146 6.65 -0.22 12.96
N GLY A 147 7.91 -0.21 12.52
CA GLY A 147 8.50 -1.33 11.79
C GLY A 147 8.83 -2.51 12.71
N HIS A 148 9.03 -3.69 12.12
CA HIS A 148 9.58 -4.82 12.86
C HIS A 148 11.06 -4.55 13.17
N VAL A 149 11.34 -4.14 14.40
CA VAL A 149 12.70 -3.85 14.85
C VAL A 149 13.27 -5.08 15.56
N VAL A 150 14.50 -5.42 15.22
CA VAL A 150 15.30 -6.45 15.89
C VAL A 150 16.42 -5.74 16.64
N ASP A 151 16.51 -5.97 17.94
CA ASP A 151 17.61 -5.45 18.75
C ASP A 151 18.88 -6.29 18.50
N PHE A 152 19.93 -5.63 18.07
CA PHE A 152 21.25 -6.26 17.91
C PHE A 152 22.15 -5.87 19.07
N PRO A 153 22.85 -6.83 19.70
CA PRO A 153 23.83 -6.50 20.74
C PRO A 153 24.88 -5.50 20.21
N GLY A 154 25.10 -4.40 20.93
CA GLY A 154 26.02 -3.35 20.53
C GLY A 154 25.48 -2.38 19.47
N GLN A 155 24.20 -2.41 19.16
CA GLN A 155 23.57 -1.47 18.20
C GLN A 155 23.78 -0.01 18.62
N ASP A 156 23.73 0.28 19.91
CA ASP A 156 23.90 1.64 20.45
C ASP A 156 25.35 2.15 20.33
N ASP A 157 26.32 1.27 20.11
CA ASP A 157 27.72 1.63 19.88
C ASP A 157 27.99 2.01 18.42
N PHE A 158 27.01 1.81 17.54
CA PHE A 158 27.15 2.14 16.12
C PHE A 158 26.98 3.64 15.88
N ALA A 159 28.07 4.30 15.50
CA ALA A 159 28.12 5.74 15.26
C ALA A 159 27.46 6.20 13.94
N GLY A 160 27.00 5.26 13.10
CA GLY A 160 26.34 5.56 11.83
C GLY A 160 24.83 5.72 11.97
N THR A 161 24.17 6.02 10.87
CA THR A 161 22.71 6.13 10.80
C THR A 161 22.08 4.74 10.62
N ILE A 162 21.10 4.42 11.44
CA ILE A 162 20.27 3.20 11.33
C ILE A 162 18.89 3.61 10.86
N VAL A 163 18.41 2.99 9.78
CA VAL A 163 17.11 3.31 9.15
C VAL A 163 16.31 2.05 8.94
N HIS A 164 15.05 2.07 9.34
CA HIS A 164 14.08 1.05 8.92
C HIS A 164 13.42 1.48 7.60
N PRO A 165 13.39 0.64 6.55
CA PRO A 165 12.88 1.03 5.22
C PRO A 165 11.44 1.55 5.21
N GLN A 166 10.60 1.13 6.16
CA GLN A 166 9.23 1.63 6.31
C GLN A 166 9.18 3.14 6.62
N PHE A 167 10.21 3.67 7.27
CA PHE A 167 10.34 5.07 7.69
C PHE A 167 11.58 5.70 7.04
N TRP A 168 11.71 5.55 5.72
CA TRP A 168 12.82 6.10 4.98
C TRP A 168 12.80 7.63 5.02
N PRO A 169 13.86 8.29 5.54
CA PRO A 169 13.92 9.75 5.56
C PRO A 169 14.06 10.32 4.14
N ASP A 170 13.28 11.35 3.83
CA ASP A 170 13.28 11.98 2.51
C ASP A 170 14.64 12.64 2.16
N ASP A 171 15.41 13.04 3.18
CA ASP A 171 16.70 13.74 3.08
C ASP A 171 17.92 12.84 3.32
N LEU A 172 17.74 11.53 3.36
CA LEU A 172 18.84 10.61 3.60
C LEU A 172 19.79 10.54 2.40
N ASP A 173 20.96 11.17 2.55
CA ASP A 173 22.03 11.09 1.55
C ASP A 173 22.81 9.78 1.69
N VAL A 174 22.79 8.98 0.65
CA VAL A 174 23.51 7.70 0.53
C VAL A 174 24.77 7.79 -0.32
N GLN A 175 25.00 8.94 -0.98
CA GLN A 175 26.15 9.13 -1.86
C GLN A 175 27.47 8.99 -1.09
N GLY A 176 28.37 8.22 -1.63
CA GLY A 176 29.70 7.98 -1.03
C GLY A 176 29.68 7.13 0.24
N LYS A 177 28.53 6.65 0.70
CA LYS A 177 28.41 5.86 1.94
C LYS A 177 28.72 4.38 1.69
N ARG A 178 29.14 3.71 2.77
CA ARG A 178 29.18 2.26 2.89
C ARG A 178 27.96 1.81 3.69
N ILE A 179 27.12 0.98 3.09
CA ILE A 179 25.82 0.61 3.64
C ILE A 179 25.74 -0.89 3.86
N VAL A 180 25.17 -1.29 4.99
CA VAL A 180 24.81 -2.68 5.27
C VAL A 180 23.28 -2.77 5.30
N VAL A 181 22.71 -3.61 4.44
CA VAL A 181 21.29 -3.94 4.41
C VAL A 181 21.09 -5.27 5.10
N ILE A 182 20.40 -5.27 6.23
CA ILE A 182 20.13 -6.48 7.01
C ILE A 182 18.78 -7.06 6.59
N GLY A 183 18.83 -8.23 5.97
CA GLY A 183 17.68 -8.94 5.41
C GLY A 183 17.88 -9.33 3.95
N SER A 184 17.03 -10.23 3.46
CA SER A 184 17.04 -10.73 2.07
C SER A 184 15.63 -10.88 1.48
N GLY A 185 14.62 -10.22 2.09
CA GLY A 185 13.26 -10.16 1.56
C GLY A 185 13.12 -9.19 0.39
N ALA A 186 11.89 -9.03 -0.12
CA ALA A 186 11.56 -8.17 -1.25
C ALA A 186 12.13 -6.75 -1.12
N THR A 187 12.03 -6.15 0.07
CA THR A 187 12.61 -4.84 0.36
C THR A 187 14.11 -4.79 0.11
N ALA A 188 14.88 -5.75 0.64
CA ALA A 188 16.34 -5.78 0.46
C ALA A 188 16.73 -5.99 -1.00
N VAL A 189 16.01 -6.88 -1.71
CA VAL A 189 16.25 -7.19 -3.14
C VAL A 189 16.08 -5.96 -4.03
N THR A 190 15.14 -5.08 -3.70
CA THR A 190 14.89 -3.85 -4.46
C THR A 190 15.75 -2.69 -3.99
N LEU A 191 16.03 -2.58 -2.68
CA LEU A 191 16.80 -1.52 -2.07
C LEU A 191 18.28 -1.58 -2.45
N VAL A 192 18.92 -2.77 -2.40
CA VAL A 192 20.36 -2.93 -2.66
C VAL A 192 20.80 -2.35 -4.00
N PRO A 193 20.18 -2.71 -5.15
CA PRO A 193 20.57 -2.12 -6.44
C PRO A 193 20.23 -0.63 -6.53
N ALA A 194 19.17 -0.15 -5.88
CA ALA A 194 18.83 1.26 -5.88
C ALA A 194 19.88 2.10 -5.14
N LEU A 195 20.35 1.65 -3.97
CA LEU A 195 21.42 2.32 -3.23
C LEU A 195 22.72 2.46 -4.04
N VAL A 196 23.07 1.42 -4.82
CA VAL A 196 24.23 1.48 -5.73
C VAL A 196 24.01 2.54 -6.81
N THR A 197 22.80 2.59 -7.38
CA THR A 197 22.45 3.57 -8.41
C THR A 197 22.46 5.01 -7.86
N GLU A 198 22.09 5.20 -6.60
CA GLU A 198 22.14 6.50 -5.91
C GLU A 198 23.53 6.90 -5.42
N GLY A 199 24.55 6.10 -5.71
CA GLY A 199 25.95 6.47 -5.49
C GLY A 199 26.56 6.00 -4.18
N ALA A 200 25.98 5.00 -3.51
CA ALA A 200 26.66 4.32 -2.41
C ALA A 200 27.96 3.66 -2.92
N THR A 201 29.07 3.86 -2.21
CA THR A 201 30.38 3.30 -2.62
C THR A 201 30.48 1.80 -2.40
N HIS A 202 29.74 1.28 -1.45
CA HIS A 202 29.68 -0.15 -1.16
C HIS A 202 28.35 -0.50 -0.46
N VAL A 203 27.69 -1.55 -0.94
CA VAL A 203 26.48 -2.07 -0.32
C VAL A 203 26.68 -3.55 0.00
N THR A 204 26.54 -3.90 1.28
CA THR A 204 26.59 -5.28 1.76
C THR A 204 25.19 -5.75 2.13
N MET A 205 24.71 -6.84 1.56
CA MET A 205 23.49 -7.51 2.03
C MET A 205 23.87 -8.59 3.06
N LEU A 206 23.43 -8.41 4.31
CA LEU A 206 23.58 -9.39 5.37
C LEU A 206 22.31 -10.22 5.48
N GLN A 207 22.39 -11.52 5.25
CA GLN A 207 21.23 -12.42 5.29
C GLN A 207 21.50 -13.63 6.19
N ARG A 208 20.44 -14.11 6.86
CA ARG A 208 20.50 -15.33 7.66
C ARG A 208 20.47 -16.59 6.79
N SER A 209 19.65 -16.56 5.74
CA SER A 209 19.51 -17.66 4.77
C SER A 209 19.29 -17.09 3.38
N PRO A 210 19.73 -17.78 2.32
CA PRO A 210 19.56 -17.30 0.95
C PRO A 210 18.07 -17.24 0.56
N THR A 211 17.74 -16.21 -0.21
CA THR A 211 16.43 -16.03 -0.82
C THR A 211 16.53 -16.35 -2.30
N PHE A 212 15.56 -17.09 -2.81
CA PHE A 212 15.47 -17.34 -4.26
C PHE A 212 15.06 -16.05 -4.96
N MET A 213 15.83 -15.68 -5.99
CA MET A 213 15.58 -14.53 -6.85
C MET A 213 15.50 -14.98 -8.29
N ILE A 214 14.46 -14.54 -8.99
CA ILE A 214 14.26 -14.81 -10.42
C ILE A 214 14.35 -13.47 -11.14
N SER A 215 15.14 -13.44 -12.22
CA SER A 215 15.19 -12.26 -13.10
C SER A 215 14.08 -12.38 -14.14
N LEU A 216 13.17 -11.41 -14.12
CA LEU A 216 12.10 -11.29 -15.11
C LEU A 216 12.29 -10.01 -15.94
N PRO A 217 11.88 -10.01 -17.23
CA PRO A 217 11.85 -8.80 -18.03
C PRO A 217 10.91 -7.75 -17.41
N GLY A 218 11.36 -6.49 -17.38
CA GLY A 218 10.54 -5.38 -16.88
C GLY A 218 9.36 -5.02 -17.79
N ALA A 219 9.32 -5.55 -19.01
CA ALA A 219 8.20 -5.44 -19.95
C ALA A 219 7.78 -6.83 -20.39
N ASP A 220 6.47 -7.05 -20.46
CA ASP A 220 5.90 -8.32 -20.95
C ASP A 220 5.55 -8.17 -22.44
N PRO A 221 6.29 -8.85 -23.37
CA PRO A 221 6.02 -8.77 -24.79
C PRO A 221 4.71 -9.47 -25.17
N VAL A 222 4.27 -10.48 -24.42
CA VAL A 222 3.02 -11.20 -24.67
C VAL A 222 1.82 -10.32 -24.31
N ALA A 223 1.84 -9.72 -23.10
CA ALA A 223 0.84 -8.76 -22.69
C ALA A 223 0.78 -7.57 -23.66
N LYS A 224 1.93 -7.02 -24.06
CA LYS A 224 2.00 -5.93 -25.04
C LYS A 224 1.34 -6.31 -26.38
N ALA A 225 1.58 -7.51 -26.86
CA ALA A 225 0.95 -8.00 -28.10
C ALA A 225 -0.56 -8.20 -27.92
N ALA A 226 -1.00 -8.75 -26.77
CA ALA A 226 -2.41 -8.93 -26.48
C ALA A 226 -3.16 -7.60 -26.43
N PHE A 227 -2.64 -6.59 -25.72
CA PHE A 227 -3.23 -5.25 -25.67
C PHE A 227 -3.22 -4.50 -27.02
N ALA A 228 -2.31 -4.84 -27.93
CA ALA A 228 -2.29 -4.25 -29.28
C ALA A 228 -3.38 -4.81 -30.22
N VAL A 229 -3.92 -6.00 -29.93
CA VAL A 229 -4.82 -6.73 -30.85
C VAL A 229 -6.21 -6.96 -30.23
N LEU A 230 -6.32 -7.08 -28.92
CA LEU A 230 -7.56 -7.39 -28.21
C LEU A 230 -8.10 -6.14 -27.49
N PRO A 231 -9.43 -6.04 -27.29
CA PRO A 231 -10.00 -5.06 -26.39
C PRO A 231 -9.44 -5.25 -24.96
N ASP A 232 -9.22 -4.16 -24.21
CA ASP A 232 -8.56 -4.15 -22.90
C ASP A 232 -9.09 -5.24 -21.94
N ARG A 233 -10.41 -5.42 -21.87
CA ARG A 233 -11.03 -6.46 -21.02
C ARG A 233 -10.70 -7.89 -21.44
N ALA A 234 -10.42 -8.12 -22.71
CA ALA A 234 -10.06 -9.44 -23.23
C ALA A 234 -8.55 -9.70 -23.12
N ALA A 235 -7.73 -8.66 -23.26
CA ALA A 235 -6.29 -8.72 -23.11
C ALA A 235 -5.87 -8.97 -21.65
N HIS A 236 -6.70 -8.55 -20.70
CA HIS A 236 -6.46 -8.69 -19.25
C HIS A 236 -6.88 -10.06 -18.67
N ARG A 237 -7.55 -10.92 -19.45
CA ARG A 237 -7.93 -12.30 -19.06
C ARG A 237 -6.91 -13.33 -19.53
#